data_ba20258f1db6317adb7e306e85ee1892
#
_entry.id   ba20258f1db6317adb7e306e85ee1892
#
_cell.length_a   1.000
_cell.length_b   1.000
_cell.length_c   1.000
_cell.angle_alpha   90.00
_cell.angle_beta   90.00
_cell.angle_gamma   90.00
#
_symmetry.space_group_name_H-M   'P 1'
#
loop_
_entity.id
_entity.type
_entity.pdbx_description
1 polymer ?
#
loop_
_entity_poly.entity_id
_entity_poly.type
_entity_poly.pdbx_seq_one_letter_code
_entity_poly.pdbx_strand_id
1 'polypeptide(L)'
;MLARHLDGTITAVDLLPGMIEELRARMKRTGLSEKVTALVGSMDELPFGDEELDLIWAEGSIYNIGFERGLTEWRRFLKPGGVIAVTECSWLAPSRLPETAYIRENFPDIGTPAAKVRILEKAGYVPLAYFVLPQHCWTQNYYAAVAARIPDFLEEQGHSPAAVRMATLMREEIEHYRAHGTDYGYVFYIGQKPEK
;
A
#
# COMPACT_ATOMS: atom_id res chain seq x y z
N MET A 1 9.76 6.08 -10.03
CA MET A 1 9.37 7.49 -10.11
C MET A 1 9.94 8.31 -8.98
N LEU A 2 9.66 7.99 -7.72
CA LEU A 2 10.16 8.74 -6.54
C LEU A 2 11.66 9.06 -6.60
N ALA A 3 12.50 8.06 -6.88
CA ALA A 3 13.96 8.24 -6.93
C ALA A 3 14.47 9.31 -7.91
N ARG A 4 13.66 9.73 -8.88
CA ARG A 4 14.04 10.79 -9.83
C ARG A 4 13.71 12.20 -9.31
N HIS A 5 12.89 12.30 -8.29
CA HIS A 5 12.37 13.56 -7.75
C HIS A 5 12.83 13.83 -6.32
N LEU A 6 13.50 12.88 -5.69
CA LEU A 6 14.06 13.03 -4.34
C LEU A 6 15.58 13.21 -4.44
N ASP A 7 16.14 14.08 -3.61
CA ASP A 7 17.59 14.26 -3.53
C ASP A 7 18.29 13.21 -2.64
N GLY A 8 17.52 12.48 -1.84
CA GLY A 8 18.01 11.43 -0.93
C GLY A 8 18.14 10.06 -1.58
N THR A 9 18.50 9.09 -0.77
CA THR A 9 18.51 7.64 -1.11
C THR A 9 17.19 6.99 -0.70
N ILE A 10 16.85 5.87 -1.32
CA ILE A 10 15.64 5.09 -1.03
C ILE A 10 16.06 3.67 -0.65
N THR A 11 15.53 3.17 0.45
CA THR A 11 15.55 1.73 0.75
C THR A 11 14.14 1.17 0.51
N ALA A 12 14.01 0.28 -0.46
CA ALA A 12 12.79 -0.44 -0.76
C ALA A 12 12.84 -1.82 -0.12
N VAL A 13 11.80 -2.17 0.63
CA VAL A 13 11.67 -3.47 1.32
C VAL A 13 10.44 -4.19 0.79
N ASP A 14 10.58 -5.46 0.44
CA ASP A 14 9.48 -6.34 0.07
C ASP A 14 9.74 -7.76 0.59
N LEU A 15 8.69 -8.46 0.98
CA LEU A 15 8.77 -9.83 1.48
C LEU A 15 9.15 -10.82 0.37
N LEU A 16 8.76 -10.54 -0.86
CA LEU A 16 8.89 -11.45 -2.01
C LEU A 16 10.22 -11.23 -2.74
N PRO A 17 11.15 -12.21 -2.75
CA PRO A 17 12.43 -12.09 -3.43
C PRO A 17 12.29 -11.71 -4.92
N GLY A 18 11.30 -12.27 -5.63
CA GLY A 18 11.06 -11.98 -7.04
C GLY A 18 10.74 -10.51 -7.31
N MET A 19 10.01 -9.82 -6.41
CA MET A 19 9.74 -8.39 -6.52
C MET A 19 11.02 -7.57 -6.35
N ILE A 20 11.87 -7.98 -5.42
CA ILE A 20 13.17 -7.34 -5.19
C ILE A 20 14.11 -7.54 -6.38
N GLU A 21 14.12 -8.72 -6.99
CA GLU A 21 14.92 -9.00 -8.19
C GLU A 21 14.47 -8.16 -9.38
N GLU A 22 13.15 -8.07 -9.63
CA GLU A 22 12.64 -7.22 -10.71
C GLU A 22 12.93 -5.73 -10.44
N LEU A 23 12.81 -5.27 -9.18
CA LEU A 23 13.17 -3.91 -8.82
C LEU A 23 14.66 -3.65 -9.10
N ARG A 24 15.58 -4.54 -8.70
CA ARG A 24 17.01 -4.43 -8.97
C ARG A 24 17.31 -4.38 -10.47
N ALA A 25 16.67 -5.25 -11.25
CA ALA A 25 16.81 -5.25 -12.71
C ALA A 25 16.32 -3.91 -13.31
N ARG A 26 15.20 -3.40 -12.83
CA ARG A 26 14.64 -2.10 -13.26
C ARG A 26 15.56 -0.94 -12.91
N MET A 27 16.12 -0.91 -11.70
CA MET A 27 17.06 0.13 -11.26
C MET A 27 18.31 0.15 -12.16
N LYS A 28 18.86 -1.05 -12.49
CA LYS A 28 19.99 -1.17 -13.40
C LYS A 28 19.67 -0.62 -14.78
N ARG A 29 18.50 -0.96 -15.35
CA ARG A 29 18.06 -0.46 -16.67
C ARG A 29 17.86 1.07 -16.69
N THR A 30 17.51 1.66 -15.54
CA THR A 30 17.18 3.10 -15.45
C THR A 30 18.29 3.95 -14.86
N GLY A 31 19.46 3.38 -14.53
CA GLY A 31 20.59 4.10 -13.96
C GLY A 31 20.37 4.60 -12.53
N LEU A 32 19.52 3.91 -11.74
CA LEU A 32 19.16 4.32 -10.38
C LEU A 32 19.75 3.42 -9.27
N SER A 33 20.67 2.51 -9.61
CA SER A 33 21.24 1.54 -8.67
C SER A 33 21.99 2.17 -7.50
N GLU A 34 22.60 3.34 -7.71
CA GLU A 34 23.31 4.07 -6.64
C GLU A 34 22.37 4.82 -5.69
N LYS A 35 21.13 5.02 -6.11
CA LYS A 35 20.15 5.82 -5.37
C LYS A 35 19.12 4.97 -4.64
N VAL A 36 18.91 3.73 -5.08
CA VAL A 36 17.89 2.84 -4.53
C VAL A 36 18.50 1.52 -4.11
N THR A 37 18.41 1.21 -2.84
CA THR A 37 18.73 -0.10 -2.24
C THR A 37 17.45 -0.94 -2.17
N ALA A 38 17.51 -2.21 -2.57
CA ALA A 38 16.37 -3.11 -2.53
C ALA A 38 16.68 -4.32 -1.64
N LEU A 39 15.87 -4.53 -0.60
CA LEU A 39 16.05 -5.54 0.43
C LEU A 39 14.86 -6.50 0.47
N VAL A 40 15.14 -7.79 0.57
CA VAL A 40 14.12 -8.78 0.96
C VAL A 40 13.96 -8.69 2.47
N GLY A 41 12.75 -8.44 2.94
CA GLY A 41 12.47 -8.29 4.37
C GLY A 41 10.98 -8.16 4.66
N SER A 42 10.61 -8.40 5.91
CA SER A 42 9.25 -8.21 6.39
C SER A 42 9.04 -6.79 6.90
N MET A 43 7.85 -6.25 6.67
CA MET A 43 7.44 -4.98 7.27
C MET A 43 7.20 -5.08 8.78
N ASP A 44 7.10 -6.30 9.34
CA ASP A 44 7.07 -6.55 10.77
C ASP A 44 8.44 -6.38 11.44
N GLU A 45 9.53 -6.54 10.68
CA GLU A 45 10.91 -6.51 11.18
C GLU A 45 11.79 -5.66 10.25
N LEU A 46 11.48 -4.37 10.15
CA LEU A 46 12.23 -3.47 9.30
C LEU A 46 13.65 -3.26 9.83
N PRO A 47 14.68 -3.31 8.96
CA PRO A 47 16.09 -3.27 9.36
C PRO A 47 16.61 -1.84 9.55
N PHE A 48 15.86 -1.00 10.25
CA PHE A 48 16.22 0.40 10.50
C PHE A 48 16.42 0.67 11.98
N GLY A 49 17.35 1.57 12.28
CA GLY A 49 17.54 2.13 13.61
C GLY A 49 16.50 3.19 13.95
N ASP A 50 16.44 3.57 15.22
CA ASP A 50 15.58 4.66 15.66
C ASP A 50 16.05 5.98 15.06
N GLU A 51 15.09 6.82 14.62
CA GLU A 51 15.32 8.15 14.04
C GLU A 51 16.28 8.17 12.83
N GLU A 52 16.22 7.11 12.01
CA GLU A 52 17.07 6.98 10.82
C GLU A 52 16.44 7.58 9.56
N LEU A 53 15.09 7.55 9.45
CA LEU A 53 14.37 7.85 8.21
C LEU A 53 13.78 9.27 8.24
N ASP A 54 13.86 9.97 7.11
CA ASP A 54 13.16 11.24 6.88
C ASP A 54 11.72 11.01 6.37
N LEU A 55 11.49 9.90 5.65
CA LEU A 55 10.21 9.55 5.06
C LEU A 55 9.99 8.04 5.09
N ILE A 56 8.79 7.63 5.50
CA ILE A 56 8.26 6.29 5.27
C ILE A 56 7.12 6.40 4.26
N TRP A 57 7.19 5.61 3.19
CA TRP A 57 6.18 5.59 2.13
C TRP A 57 5.69 4.17 1.91
N ALA A 58 4.38 3.94 2.09
CA ALA A 58 3.77 2.62 1.92
C ALA A 58 2.42 2.72 1.20
N GLU A 59 2.38 2.27 -0.04
CA GLU A 59 1.15 2.21 -0.84
C GLU A 59 0.61 0.77 -0.89
N GLY A 60 -0.68 0.59 -0.54
CA GLY A 60 -1.37 -0.68 -0.65
C GLY A 60 -0.71 -1.82 0.14
N SER A 61 -0.09 -1.53 1.27
CA SER A 61 0.71 -2.52 1.99
C SER A 61 0.54 -2.51 3.51
N ILE A 62 0.35 -1.36 4.16
CA ILE A 62 0.30 -1.25 5.63
C ILE A 62 -0.81 -2.11 6.26
N TYR A 63 -1.89 -2.37 5.54
CA TYR A 63 -3.00 -3.20 6.00
C TYR A 63 -2.57 -4.65 6.35
N ASN A 64 -1.48 -5.15 5.74
CA ASN A 64 -0.98 -6.50 6.03
C ASN A 64 -0.53 -6.68 7.48
N ILE A 65 -0.12 -5.61 8.15
CA ILE A 65 0.24 -5.62 9.58
C ILE A 65 -0.78 -4.87 10.44
N GLY A 66 -1.77 -4.24 9.81
CA GLY A 66 -2.77 -3.38 10.44
C GLY A 66 -2.34 -1.91 10.48
N PHE A 67 -3.27 -1.03 10.14
CA PHE A 67 -3.01 0.41 9.98
C PHE A 67 -2.51 1.06 11.28
N GLU A 68 -3.19 0.82 12.41
CA GLU A 68 -2.80 1.38 13.72
C GLU A 68 -1.45 0.84 14.19
N ARG A 69 -1.23 -0.47 14.02
CA ARG A 69 0.04 -1.12 14.38
C ARG A 69 1.19 -0.55 13.57
N GLY A 70 1.06 -0.49 12.23
CA GLY A 70 2.11 0.03 11.36
C GLY A 70 2.48 1.48 11.70
N LEU A 71 1.47 2.35 11.90
CA LEU A 71 1.71 3.73 12.32
C LEU A 71 2.47 3.81 13.66
N THR A 72 2.09 2.97 14.63
CA THR A 72 2.69 2.99 15.97
C THR A 72 4.14 2.46 15.96
N GLU A 73 4.35 1.30 15.34
CA GLU A 73 5.65 0.63 15.36
C GLU A 73 6.68 1.35 14.47
N TRP A 74 6.26 1.84 13.29
CA TRP A 74 7.18 2.50 12.36
C TRP A 74 7.56 3.92 12.79
N ARG A 75 6.80 4.55 13.71
CA ARG A 75 7.08 5.90 14.19
C ARG A 75 8.49 6.05 14.76
N ARG A 76 9.03 5.01 15.40
CA ARG A 76 10.37 5.07 15.99
C ARG A 76 11.46 5.27 14.95
N PHE A 77 11.29 4.74 13.72
CA PHE A 77 12.28 4.88 12.66
C PHE A 77 12.36 6.29 12.07
N LEU A 78 11.31 7.09 12.21
CA LEU A 78 11.30 8.47 11.73
C LEU A 78 12.09 9.39 12.66
N LYS A 79 12.90 10.23 12.04
CA LYS A 79 13.50 11.41 12.72
C LYS A 79 12.41 12.31 13.26
N PRO A 80 12.70 13.15 14.29
CA PRO A 80 11.88 14.31 14.60
C PRO A 80 11.66 15.16 13.32
N GLY A 81 10.43 15.56 13.06
CA GLY A 81 10.05 16.22 11.80
C GLY A 81 9.86 15.30 10.59
N GLY A 82 10.23 14.04 10.69
CA GLY A 82 10.06 13.04 9.62
C GLY A 82 8.59 12.74 9.31
N VAL A 83 8.32 12.29 8.11
CA VAL A 83 6.96 12.14 7.56
C VAL A 83 6.63 10.67 7.28
N ILE A 84 5.41 10.28 7.56
CA ILE A 84 4.81 9.03 7.08
C ILE A 84 3.75 9.32 6.03
N ALA A 85 3.75 8.57 4.94
CA ALA A 85 2.77 8.65 3.86
C ALA A 85 2.31 7.24 3.51
N VAL A 86 1.08 6.90 3.86
CA VAL A 86 0.53 5.54 3.70
C VAL A 86 -0.85 5.57 3.08
N THR A 87 -1.20 4.52 2.33
CA THR A 87 -2.56 4.35 1.85
C THR A 87 -3.29 3.26 2.62
N GLU A 88 -4.57 3.52 2.88
CA GLU A 88 -5.45 2.58 3.56
C GLU A 88 -6.83 2.61 2.94
N CYS A 89 -7.49 1.45 2.85
CA CYS A 89 -8.86 1.34 2.37
C CYS A 89 -9.83 2.05 3.33
N SER A 90 -10.68 2.89 2.78
CA SER A 90 -11.58 3.74 3.57
C SER A 90 -12.94 3.89 2.93
N TRP A 91 -13.98 4.06 3.76
CA TRP A 91 -15.32 4.40 3.29
C TRP A 91 -15.35 5.82 2.76
N LEU A 92 -15.83 5.97 1.52
CA LEU A 92 -15.95 7.27 0.83
C LEU A 92 -17.39 7.77 0.80
N ALA A 93 -18.37 6.87 0.93
CA ALA A 93 -19.78 7.22 0.96
C ALA A 93 -20.26 7.50 2.40
N PRO A 94 -21.18 8.47 2.59
CA PRO A 94 -21.79 8.76 3.89
C PRO A 94 -22.63 7.61 4.44
N SER A 95 -23.33 6.88 3.56
CA SER A 95 -24.10 5.67 3.89
C SER A 95 -23.22 4.46 3.68
N ARG A 96 -22.95 3.74 4.75
CA ARG A 96 -22.31 2.43 4.63
C ARG A 96 -23.21 1.54 3.80
N LEU A 97 -22.66 0.94 2.76
CA LEU A 97 -23.29 -0.23 2.15
C LEU A 97 -23.45 -1.30 3.23
N PRO A 98 -24.48 -2.16 3.12
CA PRO A 98 -24.52 -3.36 3.92
C PRO A 98 -23.15 -4.02 3.77
N GLU A 99 -22.48 -4.24 4.91
CA GLU A 99 -21.17 -4.87 4.95
C GLU A 99 -21.25 -6.18 4.17
N THR A 100 -20.74 -6.17 2.96
CA THR A 100 -20.64 -7.39 2.18
C THR A 100 -19.62 -8.31 2.83
N ALA A 101 -19.79 -9.61 2.73
CA ALA A 101 -18.80 -10.59 3.20
C ALA A 101 -17.42 -10.24 2.66
N TYR A 102 -17.36 -9.84 1.39
CA TYR A 102 -16.13 -9.39 0.72
C TYR A 102 -15.40 -8.28 1.48
N ILE A 103 -16.09 -7.22 1.88
CA ILE A 103 -15.47 -6.09 2.59
C ILE A 103 -14.99 -6.54 3.97
N ARG A 104 -15.77 -7.33 4.70
CA ARG A 104 -15.38 -7.83 6.02
C ARG A 104 -14.13 -8.72 5.98
N GLU A 105 -14.03 -9.55 4.95
CA GLU A 105 -12.93 -10.49 4.80
C GLU A 105 -11.64 -9.82 4.32
N ASN A 106 -11.75 -8.86 3.39
CA ASN A 106 -10.58 -8.26 2.76
C ASN A 106 -10.12 -6.95 3.42
N PHE A 107 -11.02 -6.23 4.09
CA PHE A 107 -10.72 -4.95 4.73
C PHE A 107 -11.32 -4.88 6.15
N PRO A 108 -10.88 -5.74 7.07
CA PRO A 108 -11.48 -5.82 8.43
C PRO A 108 -11.39 -4.50 9.19
N ASP A 109 -10.34 -3.72 8.94
CA ASP A 109 -10.08 -2.44 9.60
C ASP A 109 -10.64 -1.23 8.83
N ILE A 110 -11.47 -1.45 7.78
CA ILE A 110 -12.00 -0.33 6.99
C ILE A 110 -12.76 0.66 7.87
N GLY A 111 -12.46 1.94 7.70
CA GLY A 111 -13.05 3.02 8.48
C GLY A 111 -13.27 4.27 7.63
N THR A 112 -13.87 5.30 8.21
CA THR A 112 -13.96 6.61 7.54
C THR A 112 -12.61 7.33 7.56
N PRO A 113 -12.33 8.24 6.62
CA PRO A 113 -11.12 9.07 6.66
C PRO A 113 -10.93 9.78 8.00
N ALA A 114 -12.01 10.31 8.59
CA ALA A 114 -11.95 10.94 9.90
C ALA A 114 -11.56 9.97 11.04
N ALA A 115 -11.97 8.70 10.96
CA ALA A 115 -11.55 7.69 11.92
C ALA A 115 -10.07 7.36 11.76
N LYS A 116 -9.59 7.22 10.52
CA LYS A 116 -8.18 6.94 10.22
C LYS A 116 -7.25 8.09 10.62
N VAL A 117 -7.67 9.35 10.41
CA VAL A 117 -6.92 10.53 10.88
C VAL A 117 -6.81 10.53 12.42
N ARG A 118 -7.87 10.17 13.15
CA ARG A 118 -7.77 10.03 14.61
C ARG A 118 -6.81 8.95 15.06
N ILE A 119 -6.69 7.84 14.30
CA ILE A 119 -5.68 6.80 14.59
C ILE A 119 -4.28 7.36 14.36
N LEU A 120 -4.06 8.13 13.29
CA LEU A 120 -2.80 8.80 13.00
C LEU A 120 -2.39 9.75 14.16
N GLU A 121 -3.34 10.57 14.66
CA GLU A 121 -3.12 11.45 15.82
C GLU A 121 -2.78 10.66 17.09
N LYS A 122 -3.54 9.59 17.38
CA LYS A 122 -3.27 8.72 18.55
C LYS A 122 -1.90 8.06 18.48
N ALA A 123 -1.42 7.70 17.28
CA ALA A 123 -0.07 7.18 17.07
C ALA A 123 1.02 8.26 17.24
N GLY A 124 0.65 9.50 17.55
CA GLY A 124 1.58 10.59 17.88
C GLY A 124 2.09 11.36 16.67
N TYR A 125 1.35 11.35 15.57
CA TYR A 125 1.63 12.21 14.40
C TYR A 125 0.77 13.46 14.40
N VAL A 126 1.29 14.52 13.79
CA VAL A 126 0.49 15.67 13.36
C VAL A 126 -0.01 15.38 11.95
N PRO A 127 -1.33 15.28 11.73
CA PRO A 127 -1.87 15.07 10.39
C PRO A 127 -1.55 16.28 9.50
N LEU A 128 -0.92 16.03 8.35
CA LEU A 128 -0.63 17.07 7.37
C LEU A 128 -1.69 17.14 6.27
N ALA A 129 -2.09 15.99 5.75
CA ALA A 129 -3.08 15.88 4.69
C ALA A 129 -3.67 14.48 4.62
N TYR A 130 -4.81 14.35 3.99
CA TYR A 130 -5.30 13.12 3.40
C TYR A 130 -6.01 13.43 2.08
N PHE A 131 -5.99 12.49 1.15
CA PHE A 131 -6.72 12.61 -0.11
C PHE A 131 -7.10 11.24 -0.67
N VAL A 132 -8.22 11.21 -1.36
CA VAL A 132 -8.72 9.99 -2.02
C VAL A 132 -7.91 9.75 -3.29
N LEU A 133 -7.40 8.56 -3.49
CA LEU A 133 -6.80 8.18 -4.76
C LEU A 133 -7.86 8.14 -5.87
N PRO A 134 -7.58 8.75 -7.04
CA PRO A 134 -8.51 8.72 -8.16
C PRO A 134 -8.85 7.30 -8.58
N GLN A 135 -10.10 7.06 -8.98
CA GLN A 135 -10.57 5.72 -9.39
C GLN A 135 -9.74 5.07 -10.50
N HIS A 136 -9.12 5.86 -11.39
CA HIS A 136 -8.28 5.32 -12.45
C HIS A 136 -7.03 4.59 -11.91
N CYS A 137 -6.58 4.89 -10.69
CA CYS A 137 -5.49 4.14 -10.04
C CYS A 137 -5.88 2.67 -9.85
N TRP A 138 -7.14 2.39 -9.55
CA TRP A 138 -7.70 1.05 -9.45
C TRP A 138 -8.06 0.47 -10.82
N THR A 139 -8.89 1.18 -11.58
CA THR A 139 -9.53 0.64 -12.77
C THR A 139 -8.57 0.49 -13.94
N GLN A 140 -7.75 1.51 -14.22
CA GLN A 140 -6.86 1.53 -15.37
C GLN A 140 -5.46 1.01 -15.02
N ASN A 141 -4.91 1.44 -13.89
CA ASN A 141 -3.51 1.14 -13.57
C ASN A 141 -3.34 -0.23 -12.89
N TYR A 142 -4.41 -0.79 -12.29
CA TYR A 142 -4.35 -2.08 -11.61
C TYR A 142 -5.30 -3.11 -12.25
N TYR A 143 -6.60 -2.95 -12.16
CA TYR A 143 -7.55 -3.97 -12.59
C TYR A 143 -7.52 -4.28 -14.09
N ALA A 144 -7.31 -3.29 -14.94
CA ALA A 144 -7.17 -3.53 -16.38
C ALA A 144 -5.93 -4.39 -16.68
N ALA A 145 -4.81 -4.14 -16.00
CA ALA A 145 -3.59 -4.93 -16.16
C ALA A 145 -3.77 -6.37 -15.61
N VAL A 146 -4.39 -6.51 -14.44
CA VAL A 146 -4.70 -7.82 -13.86
C VAL A 146 -5.63 -8.63 -14.77
N ALA A 147 -6.73 -8.02 -15.25
CA ALA A 147 -7.67 -8.69 -16.13
C ALA A 147 -7.02 -9.18 -17.43
N ALA A 148 -6.15 -8.35 -18.03
CA ALA A 148 -5.42 -8.70 -19.23
C ALA A 148 -4.41 -9.84 -19.00
N ARG A 149 -3.86 -9.95 -17.78
CA ARG A 149 -2.84 -10.96 -17.44
C ARG A 149 -3.43 -12.33 -17.09
N ILE A 150 -4.69 -12.40 -16.68
CA ILE A 150 -5.34 -13.66 -16.23
C ILE A 150 -5.25 -14.79 -17.25
N PRO A 151 -5.51 -14.60 -18.56
CA PRO A 151 -5.42 -15.70 -19.52
C PRO A 151 -4.03 -16.32 -19.58
N ASP A 152 -3.00 -15.51 -19.76
CA ASP A 152 -1.61 -15.98 -19.82
C ASP A 152 -1.18 -16.65 -18.53
N PHE A 153 -1.58 -16.09 -17.38
CA PHE A 153 -1.31 -16.68 -16.07
C PHE A 153 -1.91 -18.09 -15.95
N LEU A 154 -3.14 -18.29 -16.40
CA LEU A 154 -3.77 -19.60 -16.38
C LEU A 154 -3.06 -20.62 -17.26
N GLU A 155 -2.66 -20.23 -18.47
CA GLU A 155 -1.88 -21.08 -19.37
C GLU A 155 -0.51 -21.44 -18.77
N GLU A 156 0.24 -20.46 -18.27
CA GLU A 156 1.55 -20.67 -17.64
C GLU A 156 1.48 -21.58 -16.40
N GLN A 157 0.37 -21.57 -15.69
CA GLN A 157 0.13 -22.41 -14.50
C GLN A 157 -0.59 -23.72 -14.82
N GLY A 158 -0.75 -24.06 -16.11
CA GLY A 158 -1.40 -25.28 -16.57
C GLY A 158 -2.83 -25.45 -16.04
N HIS A 159 -3.57 -24.34 -15.86
CA HIS A 159 -4.93 -24.33 -15.28
C HIS A 159 -5.04 -25.08 -13.94
N SER A 160 -3.99 -25.07 -13.13
CA SER A 160 -4.03 -25.74 -11.83
C SER A 160 -5.19 -25.25 -10.96
N PRO A 161 -5.74 -26.08 -10.06
CA PRO A 161 -6.84 -25.66 -9.19
C PRO A 161 -6.52 -24.39 -8.38
N ALA A 162 -5.26 -24.18 -8.01
CA ALA A 162 -4.82 -22.98 -7.30
C ALA A 162 -4.85 -21.74 -8.20
N ALA A 163 -4.37 -21.87 -9.44
CA ALA A 163 -4.39 -20.77 -10.42
C ALA A 163 -5.82 -20.38 -10.80
N VAL A 164 -6.71 -21.36 -11.00
CA VAL A 164 -8.12 -21.10 -11.29
C VAL A 164 -8.79 -20.37 -10.12
N ARG A 165 -8.56 -20.79 -8.87
CA ARG A 165 -9.08 -20.08 -7.70
C ARG A 165 -8.58 -18.64 -7.63
N MET A 166 -7.28 -18.40 -7.83
CA MET A 166 -6.71 -17.05 -7.84
C MET A 166 -7.34 -16.18 -8.92
N ALA A 167 -7.46 -16.68 -10.14
CA ALA A 167 -8.11 -15.98 -11.24
C ALA A 167 -9.58 -15.65 -10.95
N THR A 168 -10.30 -16.56 -10.28
CA THR A 168 -11.68 -16.33 -9.86
C THR A 168 -11.75 -15.21 -8.83
N LEU A 169 -10.94 -15.24 -7.77
CA LEU A 169 -10.88 -14.19 -6.74
C LEU A 169 -10.60 -12.83 -7.35
N MET A 170 -9.63 -12.74 -8.28
CA MET A 170 -9.32 -11.48 -8.95
C MET A 170 -10.48 -10.94 -9.80
N ARG A 171 -11.23 -11.82 -10.49
CA ARG A 171 -12.43 -11.41 -11.23
C ARG A 171 -13.53 -10.92 -10.30
N GLU A 172 -13.77 -11.61 -9.19
CA GLU A 172 -14.75 -11.24 -8.17
C GLU A 172 -14.38 -9.86 -7.55
N GLU A 173 -13.12 -9.63 -7.25
CA GLU A 173 -12.63 -8.34 -6.77
C GLU A 173 -12.90 -7.21 -7.77
N ILE A 174 -12.57 -7.43 -9.05
CA ILE A 174 -12.83 -6.46 -10.13
C ILE A 174 -14.30 -6.13 -10.24
N GLU A 175 -15.18 -7.13 -10.25
CA GLU A 175 -16.63 -6.93 -10.33
C GLU A 175 -17.18 -6.23 -9.08
N HIS A 176 -16.70 -6.61 -7.89
CA HIS A 176 -17.06 -5.94 -6.65
C HIS A 176 -16.68 -4.45 -6.68
N TYR A 177 -15.44 -4.14 -7.09
CA TYR A 177 -15.02 -2.73 -7.21
C TYR A 177 -15.80 -1.99 -8.31
N ARG A 178 -16.13 -2.65 -9.42
CA ARG A 178 -16.97 -2.04 -10.48
C ARG A 178 -18.34 -1.63 -9.95
N ALA A 179 -18.93 -2.44 -9.08
CA ALA A 179 -20.23 -2.17 -8.47
C ALA A 179 -20.17 -1.12 -7.34
N HIS A 180 -19.09 -1.07 -6.57
CA HIS A 180 -19.00 -0.38 -5.29
C HIS A 180 -17.83 0.59 -5.16
N GLY A 181 -17.04 0.82 -6.21
CA GLY A 181 -15.84 1.66 -6.15
C GLY A 181 -16.09 3.16 -5.92
N THR A 182 -17.35 3.59 -5.81
CA THR A 182 -17.71 4.93 -5.33
C THR A 182 -17.88 4.99 -3.82
N ASP A 183 -18.04 3.84 -3.17
CA ASP A 183 -18.38 3.74 -1.77
C ASP A 183 -17.15 3.54 -0.88
N TYR A 184 -16.09 2.97 -1.43
CA TYR A 184 -14.81 2.78 -0.77
C TYR A 184 -13.64 2.91 -1.75
N GLY A 185 -12.44 3.10 -1.23
CA GLY A 185 -11.22 3.19 -2.02
C GLY A 185 -10.01 3.51 -1.16
N TYR A 186 -8.84 3.59 -1.77
CA TYR A 186 -7.65 4.02 -1.06
C TYR A 186 -7.65 5.52 -0.82
N VAL A 187 -7.32 5.85 0.42
CA VAL A 187 -7.05 7.22 0.85
C VAL A 187 -5.60 7.28 1.30
N PHE A 188 -4.87 8.26 0.80
CA PHE A 188 -3.55 8.59 1.31
C PHE A 188 -3.69 9.34 2.64
N TYR A 189 -2.91 8.95 3.64
CA TYR A 189 -2.78 9.62 4.93
C TYR A 189 -1.35 10.04 5.12
N ILE A 190 -1.13 11.30 5.39
CA ILE A 190 0.19 11.91 5.55
C ILE A 190 0.26 12.54 6.93
N GLY A 191 1.21 12.10 7.73
CA GLY A 191 1.44 12.58 9.07
C GLY A 191 2.92 12.88 9.33
N GLN A 192 3.17 13.85 10.19
CA GLN A 192 4.52 14.24 10.60
C GLN A 192 4.77 13.84 12.05
N LYS A 193 5.91 13.20 12.32
CA LYS A 193 6.41 13.06 13.69
C LYS A 193 6.79 14.43 14.22
N PRO A 194 6.26 14.90 15.38
CA PRO A 194 6.64 16.18 15.96
C PRO A 194 8.16 16.32 16.13
N GLU A 195 8.68 17.53 16.07
CA GLU A 195 10.08 17.81 16.28
C GLU A 195 10.51 17.62 17.75
N LYS A 196 9.54 17.71 18.67
CA LYS A 196 9.70 17.47 20.12
C LYS A 196 8.39 16.98 20.72
#